data_5a9edd30b861c8de6c8854bf29fc3998
#
_entry.id   5a9edd30b861c8de6c8854bf29fc3998
#
_cell.length_a   1.000
_cell.length_b   1.000
_cell.length_c   1.000
_cell.angle_alpha   90.00
_cell.angle_beta   90.00
_cell.angle_gamma   90.00
#
_symmetry.space_group_name_H-M   'P 1'
#
loop_
_entity.id
_entity.type
_entity.pdbx_description
1 polymer ?
#
loop_
_entity_poly.entity_id
_entity_poly.type
_entity_poly.pdbx_seq_one_letter_code
_entity_poly.pdbx_strand_id
1 'polypeptide(L)'
;MAHYVMLSTLSDSGRKVLHARPGWIRKVNRELSRRGAKVLAQYAVLGPYDFVTILEAADNETVSSISIELGARGSVHMMTMPAIQLDTFITRLERGRSAGGRKGTRRRP
;
A
#
# COMPACT_ATOMS: atom_id res chain seq x y z
N MET A 1 -4.13 -8.42 -10.30
CA MET A 1 -4.34 -7.60 -9.09
C MET A 1 -3.22 -6.57 -8.99
N ALA A 2 -3.57 -5.37 -8.60
CA ALA A 2 -2.58 -4.32 -8.42
C ALA A 2 -1.98 -4.40 -7.01
N HIS A 3 -0.74 -3.95 -6.90
CA HIS A 3 -0.04 -3.90 -5.61
C HIS A 3 -0.03 -2.48 -5.07
N TYR A 4 -0.03 -2.38 -3.75
CA TYR A 4 -0.02 -1.10 -3.04
C TYR A 4 0.89 -1.18 -1.84
N VAL A 5 1.54 -0.06 -1.54
CA VAL A 5 2.30 0.12 -0.30
C VAL A 5 1.53 1.08 0.57
N MET A 6 1.17 0.64 1.75
CA MET A 6 0.42 1.44 2.72
C MET A 6 1.33 1.74 3.91
N LEU A 7 1.58 3.03 4.13
CA LEU A 7 2.33 3.50 5.28
C LEU A 7 1.33 4.01 6.30
N SER A 8 1.37 3.48 7.51
CA SER A 8 0.35 3.77 8.52
C SER A 8 0.97 4.39 9.76
N THR A 9 0.27 5.37 10.31
CA THR A 9 0.63 6.03 11.56
C THR A 9 -0.54 5.90 12.52
N LEU A 10 -0.28 5.44 13.73
CA LEU A 10 -1.31 5.33 14.76
C LEU A 10 -1.57 6.69 15.39
N SER A 11 -2.84 6.99 15.63
CA SER A 11 -3.22 8.11 16.49
C SER A 11 -2.99 7.73 17.95
N ASP A 12 -3.18 8.68 18.87
CA ASP A 12 -3.08 8.37 20.27
C ASP A 12 -4.08 7.28 20.69
N SER A 13 -5.31 7.38 20.20
CA SER A 13 -6.32 6.35 20.48
C SER A 13 -5.94 5.01 19.88
N GLY A 14 -5.38 5.01 18.68
CA GLY A 14 -4.91 3.79 18.04
C GLY A 14 -3.80 3.10 18.80
N ARG A 15 -2.86 3.88 19.35
CA ARG A 15 -1.79 3.33 20.20
C ARG A 15 -2.35 2.66 21.44
N LYS A 16 -3.35 3.29 22.06
CA LYS A 16 -3.99 2.73 23.27
C LYS A 16 -4.69 1.42 22.95
N VAL A 17 -5.41 1.36 21.84
CA VAL A 17 -6.09 0.12 21.41
C VAL A 17 -5.07 -0.98 21.18
N LEU A 18 -4.02 -0.69 20.42
CA LEU A 18 -3.01 -1.69 20.10
C LEU A 18 -2.29 -2.17 21.35
N HIS A 19 -1.96 -1.26 22.27
CA HIS A 19 -1.30 -1.64 23.51
C HIS A 19 -2.18 -2.56 24.36
N ALA A 20 -3.48 -2.27 24.42
CA ALA A 20 -4.43 -3.08 25.18
C ALA A 20 -4.74 -4.42 24.50
N ARG A 21 -4.77 -4.43 23.18
CA ARG A 21 -5.17 -5.59 22.37
C ARG A 21 -4.26 -5.72 21.16
N PRO A 22 -3.07 -6.30 21.30
CA PRO A 22 -2.14 -6.42 20.17
C PRO A 22 -2.73 -7.14 18.95
N GLY A 23 -3.67 -8.05 19.16
CA GLY A 23 -4.34 -8.76 18.06
C GLY A 23 -5.27 -7.90 17.22
N TRP A 24 -5.51 -6.66 17.60
CA TRP A 24 -6.37 -5.74 16.87
C TRP A 24 -5.92 -5.57 15.41
N ILE A 25 -4.61 -5.56 15.14
CA ILE A 25 -4.09 -5.44 13.78
C ILE A 25 -4.55 -6.60 12.90
N ARG A 26 -4.59 -7.83 13.45
CA ARG A 26 -5.08 -8.99 12.69
C ARG A 26 -6.56 -8.84 12.34
N LYS A 27 -7.33 -8.26 13.25
CA LYS A 27 -8.74 -7.98 13.01
C LYS A 27 -8.92 -6.98 11.87
N VAL A 28 -8.11 -5.91 11.87
CA VAL A 28 -8.12 -4.92 10.79
C VAL A 28 -7.74 -5.59 9.47
N ASN A 29 -6.73 -6.44 9.46
CA ASN A 29 -6.30 -7.15 8.25
C ASN A 29 -7.40 -8.07 7.70
N ARG A 30 -8.16 -8.73 8.57
CA ARG A 30 -9.31 -9.53 8.13
C ARG A 30 -10.39 -8.66 7.50
N GLU A 31 -10.61 -7.50 8.05
CA GLU A 31 -11.56 -6.56 7.49
C GLU A 31 -11.11 -6.07 6.11
N LEU A 32 -9.84 -5.76 5.94
CA LEU A 32 -9.26 -5.41 4.64
C LEU A 32 -9.53 -6.51 3.63
N SER A 33 -9.29 -7.75 4.03
CA SER A 33 -9.50 -8.90 3.15
C SER A 33 -10.95 -9.00 2.69
N ARG A 34 -11.89 -8.82 3.61
CA ARG A 34 -13.32 -8.85 3.26
C ARG A 34 -13.72 -7.74 2.30
N ARG A 35 -12.98 -6.63 2.31
CA ARG A 35 -13.24 -5.50 1.43
C ARG A 35 -12.47 -5.56 0.11
N GLY A 36 -11.72 -6.62 -0.11
CA GLY A 36 -11.02 -6.85 -1.36
C GLY A 36 -9.56 -6.43 -1.38
N ALA A 37 -8.96 -6.17 -0.23
CA ALA A 37 -7.53 -5.85 -0.13
C ALA A 37 -6.82 -6.92 0.70
N LYS A 38 -5.97 -7.69 0.04
CA LYS A 38 -5.24 -8.78 0.69
C LYS A 38 -3.87 -8.29 1.14
N VAL A 39 -3.58 -8.45 2.42
CA VAL A 39 -2.26 -8.14 2.95
C VAL A 39 -1.28 -9.24 2.58
N LEU A 40 -0.24 -8.87 1.84
CA LEU A 40 0.81 -9.80 1.42
C LEU A 40 1.96 -9.84 2.42
N ALA A 41 2.30 -8.69 2.99
CA ALA A 41 3.37 -8.55 3.98
C ALA A 41 3.09 -7.33 4.82
N GLN A 42 3.51 -7.37 6.07
CA GLN A 42 3.29 -6.25 6.98
C GLN A 42 4.39 -6.22 8.03
N TYR A 43 4.90 -5.02 8.29
CA TYR A 43 6.00 -4.83 9.23
C TYR A 43 5.68 -3.69 10.17
N ALA A 44 5.99 -3.87 11.44
CA ALA A 44 6.04 -2.76 12.40
C ALA A 44 7.40 -2.10 12.24
N VAL A 45 7.43 -0.78 12.16
CA VAL A 45 8.66 -0.04 11.89
C VAL A 45 8.84 1.08 12.91
N LEU A 46 10.04 1.62 12.96
CA LEU A 46 10.36 2.79 13.78
C LEU A 46 10.58 3.98 12.86
N GLY A 47 10.26 5.16 13.35
CA GLY A 47 10.46 6.38 12.60
C GLY A 47 9.14 7.10 12.37
N PRO A 48 8.98 7.77 11.22
CA PRO A 48 7.78 8.57 10.98
C PRO A 48 6.51 7.75 10.76
N TYR A 49 6.65 6.45 10.54
CA TYR A 49 5.50 5.55 10.36
C TYR A 49 5.58 4.43 11.39
N ASP A 50 4.44 3.84 11.70
CA ASP A 50 4.35 2.72 12.63
C ASP A 50 4.28 1.38 11.91
N PHE A 51 3.65 1.33 10.73
CA PHE A 51 3.54 0.10 9.95
C PHE A 51 3.78 0.36 8.48
N VAL A 52 4.37 -0.63 7.83
CA VAL A 52 4.47 -0.71 6.37
C VAL A 52 3.72 -1.97 5.95
N THR A 53 2.73 -1.81 5.09
CA THR A 53 1.89 -2.93 4.63
C THR A 53 1.97 -3.01 3.11
N ILE A 54 2.26 -4.21 2.61
CA ILE A 54 2.19 -4.50 1.18
C ILE A 54 0.89 -5.25 0.96
N LEU A 55 0.05 -4.74 0.07
CA LEU A 55 -1.23 -5.39 -0.20
C LEU A 55 -1.53 -5.42 -1.69
N GLU A 56 -2.48 -6.28 -2.06
CA GLU A 56 -3.00 -6.31 -3.42
C GLU A 56 -4.51 -6.12 -3.40
N ALA A 57 -5.00 -5.46 -4.43
CA ALA A 57 -6.43 -5.20 -4.60
C ALA A 57 -6.72 -5.03 -6.09
N ALA A 58 -8.00 -5.05 -6.44
CA ALA A 58 -8.41 -4.98 -7.84
C ALA A 58 -8.05 -3.64 -8.49
N ASP A 59 -8.25 -2.54 -7.78
CA ASP A 59 -8.10 -1.20 -8.36
C ASP A 59 -7.91 -0.12 -7.30
N ASN A 60 -7.60 1.07 -7.77
CA ASN A 60 -7.39 2.23 -6.91
C ASN A 60 -8.65 2.62 -6.15
N GLU A 61 -9.80 2.48 -6.77
CA GLU A 61 -11.08 2.84 -6.15
C GLU A 61 -11.34 2.01 -4.90
N THR A 62 -11.07 0.72 -4.97
CA THR A 62 -11.22 -0.18 -3.81
C THR A 62 -10.33 0.27 -2.67
N VAL A 63 -9.05 0.53 -2.96
CA VAL A 63 -8.07 0.91 -1.94
C VAL A 63 -8.38 2.28 -1.38
N SER A 64 -8.78 3.23 -2.23
CA SER A 64 -9.14 4.58 -1.78
C SER A 64 -10.33 4.55 -0.84
N SER A 65 -11.35 3.77 -1.16
CA SER A 65 -12.53 3.61 -0.32
C SER A 65 -12.16 3.04 1.05
N ILE A 66 -11.32 2.03 1.08
CA ILE A 66 -10.84 1.43 2.33
C ILE A 66 -10.07 2.45 3.17
N SER A 67 -9.19 3.22 2.53
CA SER A 67 -8.37 4.21 3.22
C SER A 67 -9.24 5.27 3.89
N ILE A 68 -10.26 5.75 3.20
CA ILE A 68 -11.19 6.75 3.76
C ILE A 68 -11.96 6.15 4.93
N GLU A 69 -12.49 4.95 4.78
CA GLU A 69 -13.29 4.32 5.84
C GLU A 69 -12.47 4.03 7.09
N LEU A 70 -11.27 3.49 6.94
CA LEU A 70 -10.41 3.21 8.09
C LEU A 70 -9.90 4.50 8.71
N GLY A 71 -9.54 5.48 7.89
CA GLY A 71 -9.08 6.77 8.39
C GLY A 71 -10.17 7.51 9.17
N ALA A 72 -11.42 7.38 8.75
CA ALA A 72 -12.55 8.02 9.42
C ALA A 72 -12.76 7.53 10.85
N ARG A 73 -12.26 6.35 11.20
CA ARG A 73 -12.36 5.83 12.57
C ARG A 73 -11.41 6.54 13.53
N GLY A 74 -10.42 7.26 13.02
CA GLY A 74 -9.52 8.06 13.83
C GLY A 74 -8.39 7.30 14.52
N SER A 75 -8.28 5.99 14.32
CA SER A 75 -7.22 5.19 14.94
C SER A 75 -5.93 5.17 14.14
N VAL A 76 -6.03 5.34 12.84
CA VAL A 76 -4.90 5.19 11.91
C VAL A 76 -4.97 6.26 10.84
N HIS A 77 -3.82 6.83 10.50
CA HIS A 77 -3.64 7.62 9.30
C HIS A 77 -2.86 6.79 8.29
N MET A 78 -3.30 6.76 7.05
CA MET A 78 -2.69 5.93 6.03
C MET A 78 -2.27 6.76 4.83
N MET A 79 -1.08 6.47 4.33
CA MET A 79 -0.61 6.95 3.05
C MET A 79 -0.46 5.73 2.15
N THR A 80 -1.27 5.63 1.12
CA THR A 80 -1.31 4.44 0.26
C THR A 80 -0.88 4.81 -1.13
N MET A 81 0.07 4.06 -1.68
CA MET A 81 0.65 4.32 -2.98
C MET A 81 0.50 3.09 -3.87
N PRO A 82 0.02 3.25 -5.11
CA PRO A 82 0.13 2.16 -6.08
C PRO A 82 1.60 1.81 -6.28
N ALA A 83 1.87 0.52 -6.40
CA ALA A 83 3.24 0.04 -6.55
C ALA A 83 3.32 -0.91 -7.72
N ILE A 84 4.43 -0.85 -8.44
CA ILE A 84 4.71 -1.75 -9.53
C ILE A 84 5.82 -2.68 -9.08
N GLN A 85 5.62 -3.98 -9.22
CA GLN A 85 6.63 -4.96 -8.89
C GLN A 85 7.88 -4.68 -9.73
N LEU A 86 9.05 -4.71 -9.10
CA LEU A 86 10.27 -4.20 -9.71
C LEU A 86 10.61 -4.87 -11.03
N ASP A 87 10.52 -6.19 -11.10
CA ASP A 87 10.85 -6.92 -12.34
C ASP A 87 9.91 -6.52 -13.48
N THR A 88 8.63 -6.31 -13.17
CA THR A 88 7.66 -5.82 -14.15
C THR A 88 8.06 -4.44 -14.66
N PHE A 89 8.46 -3.58 -13.75
CA PHE A 89 8.89 -2.22 -14.08
C PHE A 89 10.15 -2.25 -14.96
N ILE A 90 11.14 -3.05 -14.59
CA ILE A 90 12.37 -3.21 -15.36
C ILE A 90 12.07 -3.71 -16.78
N THR A 91 11.24 -4.73 -16.90
CA THR A 91 10.85 -5.27 -18.20
C THR A 91 10.20 -4.19 -19.06
N ARG A 92 9.35 -3.38 -18.45
CA ARG A 92 8.70 -2.28 -19.15
C ARG A 92 9.70 -1.27 -19.69
N LEU A 93 10.67 -0.91 -18.86
CA LEU A 93 11.74 0.01 -19.26
C LEU A 93 12.57 -0.57 -20.39
N GLU A 94 12.91 -1.85 -20.32
CA GLU A 94 13.68 -2.53 -21.36
C GLU A 94 12.95 -2.53 -22.69
N ARG A 95 11.65 -2.81 -22.68
CA ARG A 95 10.82 -2.78 -23.90
C ARG A 95 10.75 -1.37 -24.47
N GLY A 96 10.58 -0.37 -23.59
CA GLY A 96 10.55 1.01 -24.01
C GLY A 96 11.85 1.46 -24.63
N ARG A 97 12.97 1.05 -24.06
CA ARG A 97 14.29 1.37 -24.62
C ARG A 97 14.49 0.76 -25.98
N SER A 98 14.11 -0.50 -26.16
CA SER A 98 14.22 -1.18 -27.45
C SER A 98 13.43 -0.46 -28.52
N ALA A 99 12.18 -0.12 -28.24
CA ALA A 99 11.33 0.62 -29.17
C ALA A 99 11.86 2.03 -29.40
N GLY A 100 12.25 2.72 -28.33
CA GLY A 100 12.80 4.06 -28.40
C GLY A 100 14.11 4.13 -29.17
N GLY A 101 14.95 3.12 -28.97
CA GLY A 101 16.23 3.04 -29.65
C GLY A 101 16.07 3.01 -31.16
N ARG A 102 15.09 2.28 -31.64
CA ARG A 102 14.83 2.23 -33.08
C ARG A 102 14.34 3.55 -33.62
N LYS A 103 13.54 4.26 -32.86
CA LYS A 103 13.02 5.56 -33.26
C LYS A 103 14.03 6.65 -33.06
N GLY A 104 14.99 6.38 -32.28
CA GLY A 104 15.93 7.37 -31.91
C GLY A 104 15.45 8.40 -30.95
N THR A 105 14.61 8.46 -30.14
CA THR A 105 14.09 9.34 -29.40
C THR A 105 13.69 9.88 -28.37
N ARG A 106 13.47 9.99 -28.18
CA ARG A 106 13.01 10.68 -27.48
C ARG A 106 12.98 10.88 -26.40
N ARG A 107 12.85 10.81 -25.85
CA ARG A 107 12.62 11.10 -24.92
C ARG A 107 12.70 11.59 -24.04
N ARG A 108 12.50 11.71 -23.48
CA ARG A 108 12.44 12.27 -22.56
C ARG A 108 12.54 12.50 -21.71
N PRO A 109 12.56 12.78 -21.21
CA PRO A 109 12.34 13.06 -20.06
C PRO A 109 11.74 13.46 -19.73
#